data_996e3a848c198f2754c9177967cb32e3
#
_entry.id   996e3a848c198f2754c9177967cb32e3
#
_cell.length_a   1.000
_cell.length_b   1.000
_cell.length_c   1.000
_cell.angle_alpha   90.00
_cell.angle_beta   90.00
_cell.angle_gamma   90.00
#
_symmetry.space_group_name_H-M   'P 1'
#
loop_
_entity.id
_entity.type
_entity.pdbx_description
1 polymer ?
#
loop_
_entity_poly.entity_id
_entity_poly.type
_entity_poly.pdbx_seq_one_letter_code
_entity_poly.pdbx_strand_id
1 'polypeptide(L)'
;MPAARLWERFWAWYERNYVLNVALASALFLLQIAHLTWLGADPIATRLTDHSLFSLHGVLQYLIWFADYSEIPALIVVSLVYVNELRRGFSWKALLYLLFLNSQWLHIFWITDEYVASEFSGGGGSALPGWLAWVAILIDYLELPVIFDTLKRLATALRPGYGDRPTQEA
;
A
#
# COMPACT_ATOMS: atom_id res chain seq x y z
N MET A 1 0.41 25.05 21.82
CA MET A 1 1.75 25.41 21.32
C MET A 1 2.82 24.30 21.35
N PRO A 2 2.83 23.27 22.22
CA PRO A 2 3.79 22.14 22.08
C PRO A 2 3.56 21.28 20.82
N ALA A 3 2.31 21.07 20.40
CA ALA A 3 1.98 20.24 19.24
C ALA A 3 2.54 20.78 17.91
N ALA A 4 2.50 22.12 17.70
CA ALA A 4 3.06 22.73 16.49
C ALA A 4 4.56 22.49 16.36
N ARG A 5 5.30 22.58 17.47
CA ARG A 5 6.74 22.32 17.49
C ARG A 5 7.08 20.85 17.25
N LEU A 6 6.25 19.91 17.71
CA LEU A 6 6.41 18.48 17.42
C LEU A 6 6.18 18.19 15.94
N TRP A 7 5.17 18.81 15.36
CA TRP A 7 4.85 18.71 13.95
C TRP A 7 5.98 19.22 13.04
N GLU A 8 6.51 20.40 13.34
CA GLU A 8 7.66 20.97 12.62
C GLU A 8 8.91 20.09 12.73
N ARG A 9 9.20 19.58 13.93
CA ARG A 9 10.34 18.67 14.16
C ARG A 9 10.19 17.36 13.39
N PHE A 10 9.00 16.79 13.36
CA PHE A 10 8.71 15.57 12.60
C PHE A 10 9.00 15.78 11.11
N TRP A 11 8.46 16.86 10.51
CA TRP A 11 8.67 17.10 9.10
C TRP A 11 10.11 17.49 8.75
N ALA A 12 10.80 18.20 9.61
CA ALA A 12 12.22 18.48 9.44
C ALA A 12 13.07 17.19 9.51
N TRP A 13 12.69 16.23 10.37
CA TRP A 13 13.30 14.91 10.39
C TRP A 13 12.97 14.12 9.14
N TYR A 14 11.70 14.11 8.73
CA TYR A 14 11.21 13.40 7.55
C TYR A 14 11.95 13.85 6.28
N GLU A 15 12.06 15.15 6.06
CA GLU A 15 12.73 15.73 4.91
C GLU A 15 14.24 15.43 4.90
N ARG A 16 14.88 15.47 6.06
CA ARG A 16 16.31 15.09 6.19
C ARG A 16 16.56 13.62 5.84
N ASN A 17 15.60 12.75 6.12
CA ASN A 17 15.69 11.32 5.87
C ASN A 17 14.83 10.89 4.66
N TYR A 18 14.58 11.77 3.71
CA TYR A 18 13.65 11.54 2.60
C TYR A 18 13.99 10.26 1.81
N VAL A 19 15.25 10.04 1.46
CA VAL A 19 15.69 8.84 0.73
C VAL A 19 15.37 7.57 1.49
N LEU A 20 15.63 7.55 2.81
CA LEU A 20 15.31 6.41 3.67
C LEU A 20 13.80 6.15 3.71
N ASN A 21 13.00 7.20 3.86
CA ASN A 21 11.54 7.10 3.93
C ASN A 21 10.95 6.56 2.61
N VAL A 22 11.44 7.06 1.46
CA VAL A 22 11.00 6.56 0.15
C VAL A 22 11.52 5.15 -0.12
N ALA A 23 12.72 4.80 0.36
CA ALA A 23 13.25 3.44 0.24
C ALA A 23 12.41 2.45 1.07
N LEU A 24 12.03 2.80 2.28
CA LEU A 24 11.14 1.99 3.11
C LEU A 24 9.76 1.82 2.46
N ALA A 25 9.17 2.90 1.96
CA ALA A 25 7.91 2.87 1.22
C ALA A 25 7.99 1.93 0.01
N SER A 26 9.08 2.03 -0.77
CA SER A 26 9.30 1.19 -1.94
C SER A 26 9.50 -0.29 -1.58
N ALA A 27 10.22 -0.58 -0.49
CA ALA A 27 10.42 -1.96 -0.03
C ALA A 27 9.09 -2.62 0.40
N LEU A 28 8.24 -1.89 1.11
CA LEU A 28 6.91 -2.36 1.49
C LEU A 28 6.04 -2.61 0.24
N PHE A 29 6.07 -1.71 -0.75
CA PHE A 29 5.35 -1.90 -2.00
C PHE A 29 5.86 -3.07 -2.86
N LEU A 30 7.13 -3.43 -2.77
CA LEU A 30 7.63 -4.65 -3.44
C LEU A 30 6.98 -5.92 -2.87
N LEU A 31 6.63 -5.94 -1.58
CA LEU A 31 5.85 -7.04 -0.99
C LEU A 31 4.44 -7.08 -1.57
N GLN A 32 3.82 -5.92 -1.81
CA GLN A 32 2.47 -5.85 -2.38
C GLN A 32 2.42 -6.34 -3.83
N ILE A 33 3.49 -6.23 -4.61
CA ILE A 33 3.54 -6.84 -5.95
C ILE A 33 3.39 -8.36 -5.87
N ALA A 34 4.00 -9.01 -4.87
CA ALA A 34 3.83 -10.46 -4.67
C ALA A 34 2.39 -10.80 -4.28
N HIS A 35 1.76 -10.01 -3.39
CA HIS A 35 0.35 -10.13 -3.03
C HIS A 35 -0.56 -9.96 -4.25
N LEU A 36 -0.45 -8.87 -5.01
CA LEU A 36 -1.25 -8.63 -6.21
C LEU A 36 -1.11 -9.74 -7.26
N THR A 37 0.07 -10.34 -7.38
CA THR A 37 0.29 -11.49 -8.27
C THR A 37 -0.49 -12.70 -7.79
N TRP A 38 -0.46 -13.01 -6.49
CA TRP A 38 -1.25 -14.08 -5.91
C TRP A 38 -2.75 -13.80 -6.04
N LEU A 39 -3.21 -12.59 -5.76
CA LEU A 39 -4.61 -12.18 -5.88
C LEU A 39 -5.16 -12.46 -7.29
N GLY A 40 -4.36 -12.18 -8.33
CA GLY A 40 -4.71 -12.50 -9.72
C GLY A 40 -4.73 -14.01 -10.00
N ALA A 41 -3.76 -14.75 -9.46
CA ALA A 41 -3.57 -16.17 -9.77
C ALA A 41 -4.52 -17.10 -9.02
N ASP A 42 -5.00 -16.72 -7.86
CA ASP A 42 -5.89 -17.55 -7.03
C ASP A 42 -7.29 -16.93 -6.86
N PRO A 43 -7.54 -15.88 -6.09
CA PRO A 43 -8.89 -15.36 -5.89
C PRO A 43 -9.61 -14.94 -7.17
N ILE A 44 -8.96 -14.20 -8.08
CA ILE A 44 -9.56 -13.75 -9.31
C ILE A 44 -9.76 -14.93 -10.28
N ALA A 45 -8.74 -15.75 -10.49
CA ALA A 45 -8.81 -16.88 -11.40
C ALA A 45 -9.93 -17.85 -10.97
N THR A 46 -10.02 -18.18 -9.68
CA THR A 46 -11.07 -19.06 -9.15
C THR A 46 -12.47 -18.47 -9.37
N ARG A 47 -12.66 -17.15 -9.14
CA ARG A 47 -13.96 -16.50 -9.35
C ARG A 47 -14.39 -16.41 -10.82
N LEU A 48 -13.43 -16.42 -11.75
CA LEU A 48 -13.72 -16.31 -13.19
C LEU A 48 -13.83 -17.66 -13.91
N THR A 49 -13.06 -18.66 -13.45
CA THR A 49 -12.88 -19.92 -14.18
C THR A 49 -13.21 -21.18 -13.37
N ASP A 50 -13.58 -21.02 -12.11
CA ASP A 50 -13.74 -22.09 -11.10
C ASP A 50 -12.44 -22.89 -10.85
N HIS A 51 -11.29 -22.37 -11.31
CA HIS A 51 -9.98 -23.00 -11.13
C HIS A 51 -8.97 -21.98 -10.64
N SER A 52 -8.24 -22.34 -9.58
CA SER A 52 -7.05 -21.61 -9.16
C SER A 52 -5.89 -21.93 -10.10
N LEU A 53 -5.13 -20.92 -10.52
CA LEU A 53 -3.89 -21.12 -11.26
C LEU A 53 -2.73 -21.47 -10.32
N PHE A 54 -2.80 -20.99 -9.08
CA PHE A 54 -1.77 -21.19 -8.09
C PHE A 54 -2.32 -21.05 -6.68
N SER A 55 -2.77 -22.13 -6.08
CA SER A 55 -3.25 -22.15 -4.70
C SER A 55 -2.11 -22.38 -3.71
N LEU A 56 -2.09 -21.57 -2.66
CA LEU A 56 -1.14 -21.71 -1.55
C LEU A 56 -1.81 -22.37 -0.37
N HIS A 57 -1.11 -23.33 0.25
CA HIS A 57 -1.61 -24.06 1.40
C HIS A 57 -0.56 -24.07 2.54
N GLY A 58 -1.04 -24.21 3.77
CA GLY A 58 -0.19 -24.31 4.94
C GLY A 58 0.60 -23.02 5.21
N VAL A 59 1.90 -23.16 5.44
CA VAL A 59 2.76 -22.01 5.81
C VAL A 59 2.77 -20.91 4.75
N LEU A 60 2.69 -21.25 3.47
CA LEU A 60 2.69 -20.28 2.38
C LEU A 60 1.44 -19.38 2.40
N GLN A 61 0.30 -19.92 2.80
CA GLN A 61 -0.94 -19.14 2.98
C GLN A 61 -0.76 -18.07 4.08
N TYR A 62 -0.15 -18.41 5.21
CA TYR A 62 0.14 -17.43 6.26
C TYR A 62 1.14 -16.35 5.81
N LEU A 63 2.09 -16.70 4.93
CA LEU A 63 3.01 -15.70 4.36
C LEU A 63 2.27 -14.69 3.47
N ILE A 64 1.27 -15.12 2.71
CA ILE A 64 0.42 -14.20 1.93
C ILE A 64 -0.38 -13.29 2.87
N TRP A 65 -1.03 -13.83 3.90
CA TRP A 65 -1.74 -12.99 4.88
C TRP A 65 -0.80 -11.98 5.55
N PHE A 66 0.45 -12.40 5.85
CA PHE A 66 1.44 -11.46 6.36
C PHE A 66 1.79 -10.38 5.35
N ALA A 67 1.90 -10.72 4.06
CA ALA A 67 2.10 -9.73 3.00
C ALA A 67 0.92 -8.75 2.94
N ASP A 68 -0.33 -9.22 3.01
CA ASP A 68 -1.52 -8.38 3.04
C ASP A 68 -1.49 -7.39 4.22
N TYR A 69 -1.25 -7.89 5.44
CA TYR A 69 -1.17 -7.00 6.60
C TYR A 69 0.05 -6.09 6.61
N SER A 70 1.10 -6.39 5.82
CA SER A 70 2.22 -5.46 5.59
C SER A 70 1.81 -4.23 4.78
N GLU A 71 0.62 -4.25 4.18
CA GLU A 71 -0.01 -3.09 3.57
C GLU A 71 -0.27 -1.97 4.60
N ILE A 72 -0.64 -2.30 5.84
CA ILE A 72 -0.91 -1.31 6.89
C ILE A 72 0.28 -0.34 7.09
N PRO A 73 1.52 -0.81 7.38
CA PRO A 73 2.66 0.09 7.44
C PRO A 73 2.98 0.74 6.08
N ALA A 74 2.73 0.06 4.95
CA ALA A 74 2.89 0.66 3.63
C ALA A 74 1.97 1.87 3.44
N LEU A 75 0.68 1.73 3.73
CA LEU A 75 -0.31 2.81 3.65
C LEU A 75 0.12 4.04 4.47
N ILE A 76 0.61 3.82 5.69
CA ILE A 76 1.07 4.91 6.56
C ILE A 76 2.30 5.60 5.96
N VAL A 77 3.34 4.83 5.63
CA VAL A 77 4.62 5.38 5.17
C VAL A 77 4.47 6.07 3.81
N VAL A 78 3.73 5.45 2.87
CA VAL A 78 3.50 6.03 1.54
C VAL A 78 2.56 7.23 1.61
N SER A 79 1.54 7.22 2.47
CA SER A 79 0.69 8.40 2.69
C SER A 79 1.52 9.60 3.15
N LEU A 80 2.52 9.40 4.00
CA LEU A 80 3.42 10.48 4.42
C LEU A 80 4.22 11.08 3.26
N VAL A 81 4.58 10.30 2.23
CA VAL A 81 5.24 10.81 1.02
C VAL A 81 4.35 11.83 0.31
N TYR A 82 3.07 11.48 0.10
CA TYR A 82 2.13 12.35 -0.62
C TYR A 82 1.61 13.50 0.24
N VAL A 83 1.45 13.30 1.55
CA VAL A 83 1.15 14.40 2.48
C VAL A 83 2.29 15.41 2.49
N ASN A 84 3.54 14.97 2.47
CA ASN A 84 4.68 15.88 2.37
C ASN A 84 4.70 16.67 1.05
N GLU A 85 4.29 16.05 -0.06
CA GLU A 85 4.12 16.73 -1.35
C GLU A 85 3.04 17.81 -1.26
N LEU A 86 1.85 17.47 -0.73
CA LEU A 86 0.74 18.43 -0.55
C LEU A 86 1.07 19.60 0.40
N ARG A 87 1.93 19.35 1.38
CA ARG A 87 2.41 20.42 2.29
C ARG A 87 3.30 21.45 1.56
N ARG A 88 4.05 21.01 0.56
CA ARG A 88 4.94 21.89 -0.22
C ARG A 88 4.18 22.66 -1.29
N GLY A 89 3.11 22.10 -1.81
CA GLY A 89 2.25 22.69 -2.81
C GLY A 89 1.10 21.77 -3.18
N PHE A 90 -0.03 22.33 -3.63
CA PHE A 90 -1.18 21.51 -4.01
C PHE A 90 -0.88 20.71 -5.27
N SER A 91 -1.13 19.42 -5.22
CA SER A 91 -0.97 18.47 -6.32
C SER A 91 -2.20 17.57 -6.42
N TRP A 92 -2.95 17.66 -7.52
CA TRP A 92 -4.08 16.77 -7.79
C TRP A 92 -3.65 15.31 -7.85
N LYS A 93 -2.46 15.04 -8.35
CA LYS A 93 -1.87 13.70 -8.39
C LYS A 93 -1.64 13.16 -6.97
N ALA A 94 -1.03 13.95 -6.09
CA ALA A 94 -0.80 13.54 -4.70
C ALA A 94 -2.11 13.29 -3.96
N LEU A 95 -3.12 14.13 -4.17
CA LEU A 95 -4.45 13.93 -3.60
C LEU A 95 -5.11 12.65 -4.11
N LEU A 96 -5.08 12.39 -5.41
CA LEU A 96 -5.63 11.18 -6.02
C LEU A 96 -4.94 9.92 -5.49
N TYR A 97 -3.62 9.94 -5.36
CA TYR A 97 -2.86 8.81 -4.83
C TYR A 97 -3.13 8.57 -3.35
N LEU A 98 -3.34 9.61 -2.55
CA LEU A 98 -3.83 9.45 -1.18
C LEU A 98 -5.22 8.83 -1.13
N LEU A 99 -6.11 9.17 -2.04
CA LEU A 99 -7.43 8.53 -2.12
C LEU A 99 -7.31 7.05 -2.48
N PHE A 100 -6.48 6.70 -3.47
CA PHE A 100 -6.23 5.31 -3.83
C PHE A 100 -5.66 4.51 -2.67
N LEU A 101 -4.64 5.04 -1.99
CA LEU A 101 -4.05 4.39 -0.80
C LEU A 101 -5.08 4.21 0.32
N ASN A 102 -5.83 5.26 0.65
CA ASN A 102 -6.75 5.17 1.79
C ASN A 102 -8.03 4.36 1.48
N SER A 103 -8.33 4.10 0.20
CA SER A 103 -9.38 3.13 -0.14
C SER A 103 -8.99 1.69 0.21
N GLN A 104 -7.70 1.38 0.33
CA GLN A 104 -7.19 0.06 0.70
C GLN A 104 -7.64 -0.42 2.10
N TRP A 105 -8.04 0.49 2.98
CA TRP A 105 -8.63 0.08 4.26
C TRP A 105 -9.87 -0.80 4.07
N LEU A 106 -10.61 -0.64 2.97
CA LEU A 106 -11.73 -1.51 2.62
C LEU A 106 -11.26 -2.90 2.19
N HIS A 107 -10.13 -2.99 1.48
CA HIS A 107 -9.50 -4.25 1.10
C HIS A 107 -9.03 -5.02 2.34
N ILE A 108 -8.28 -4.36 3.24
CA ILE A 108 -7.83 -4.97 4.50
C ILE A 108 -9.01 -5.47 5.34
N PHE A 109 -10.10 -4.70 5.38
CA PHE A 109 -11.31 -5.11 6.10
C PHE A 109 -11.95 -6.35 5.47
N TRP A 110 -12.02 -6.41 4.14
CA TRP A 110 -12.54 -7.58 3.42
C TRP A 110 -11.67 -8.82 3.64
N ILE A 111 -10.35 -8.75 3.52
CA ILE A 111 -9.43 -9.87 3.79
C ILE A 111 -9.59 -10.37 5.23
N THR A 112 -9.71 -9.47 6.18
CA THR A 112 -9.92 -9.83 7.59
C THR A 112 -11.20 -10.64 7.76
N ASP A 113 -12.29 -10.28 7.11
CA ASP A 113 -13.55 -11.01 7.20
C ASP A 113 -13.52 -12.32 6.39
N GLU A 114 -13.16 -12.27 5.12
CA GLU A 114 -13.31 -13.42 4.21
C GLU A 114 -12.28 -14.54 4.49
N TYR A 115 -11.06 -14.18 4.82
CA TYR A 115 -9.98 -15.17 4.99
C TYR A 115 -9.63 -15.41 6.46
N VAL A 116 -9.38 -14.37 7.22
CA VAL A 116 -8.89 -14.52 8.59
C VAL A 116 -10.02 -14.92 9.53
N ALA A 117 -11.11 -14.18 9.59
CA ALA A 117 -12.22 -14.47 10.49
C ALA A 117 -12.91 -15.79 10.15
N SER A 118 -13.05 -16.14 8.86
CA SER A 118 -13.63 -17.40 8.42
C SER A 118 -12.80 -18.61 8.84
N GLU A 119 -11.47 -18.52 8.77
CA GLU A 119 -10.57 -19.59 9.21
C GLU A 119 -10.69 -19.85 10.71
N PHE A 120 -10.72 -18.80 11.53
CA PHE A 120 -10.83 -18.92 12.99
C PHE A 120 -12.25 -19.23 13.49
N SER A 121 -13.30 -19.00 12.70
CA SER A 121 -14.68 -19.32 13.04
C SER A 121 -15.11 -20.74 12.66
N GLY A 122 -14.20 -21.58 12.19
CA GLY A 122 -14.50 -22.96 11.79
C GLY A 122 -15.29 -23.10 10.48
N GLY A 123 -15.06 -22.19 9.53
CA GLY A 123 -15.66 -22.23 8.18
C GLY A 123 -17.06 -21.61 8.11
N GLY A 124 -17.39 -20.69 9.00
CA GLY A 124 -18.68 -20.01 9.08
C GLY A 124 -18.98 -19.01 7.95
N GLY A 125 -18.25 -19.04 6.83
CA GLY A 125 -18.46 -18.16 5.69
C GLY A 125 -18.21 -16.67 5.99
N SER A 126 -17.97 -15.89 4.94
CA SER A 126 -17.82 -14.42 5.03
C SER A 126 -19.15 -13.77 5.45
N ALA A 127 -19.10 -12.84 6.38
CA ALA A 127 -20.25 -12.01 6.76
C ALA A 127 -20.55 -10.94 5.68
N LEU A 128 -19.59 -10.64 4.81
CA LEU A 128 -19.70 -9.63 3.78
C LEU A 128 -20.33 -10.18 2.49
N PRO A 129 -21.09 -9.37 1.75
CA PRO A 129 -21.71 -9.81 0.50
C PRO A 129 -20.65 -10.06 -0.59
N GLY A 130 -20.81 -11.11 -1.39
CA GLY A 130 -19.83 -11.56 -2.40
C GLY A 130 -19.46 -10.53 -3.46
N TRP A 131 -20.32 -9.53 -3.77
CA TRP A 131 -19.97 -8.46 -4.68
C TRP A 131 -18.88 -7.53 -4.11
N LEU A 132 -18.78 -7.45 -2.77
CA LEU A 132 -17.78 -6.61 -2.11
C LEU A 132 -16.35 -7.13 -2.36
N ALA A 133 -16.19 -8.44 -2.56
CA ALA A 133 -14.92 -9.03 -2.96
C ALA A 133 -14.39 -8.42 -4.27
N TRP A 134 -15.26 -8.20 -5.27
CA TRP A 134 -14.86 -7.57 -6.53
C TRP A 134 -14.48 -6.10 -6.35
N VAL A 135 -15.19 -5.39 -5.49
CA VAL A 135 -14.84 -4.00 -5.15
C VAL A 135 -13.49 -3.96 -4.42
N ALA A 136 -13.26 -4.84 -3.45
CA ALA A 136 -12.01 -4.95 -2.74
C ALA A 136 -10.82 -5.25 -3.67
N ILE A 137 -10.98 -6.23 -4.56
CA ILE A 137 -9.99 -6.58 -5.59
C ILE A 137 -9.70 -5.38 -6.52
N LEU A 138 -10.73 -4.66 -6.96
CA LEU A 138 -10.53 -3.48 -7.81
C LEU A 138 -9.76 -2.39 -7.07
N ILE A 139 -10.12 -2.14 -5.83
CA ILE A 139 -9.45 -1.15 -4.97
C ILE A 139 -7.96 -1.51 -4.84
N ASP A 140 -7.64 -2.76 -4.62
CA ASP A 140 -6.29 -3.25 -4.46
C ASP A 140 -5.41 -2.95 -5.69
N TYR A 141 -5.93 -3.17 -6.89
CA TYR A 141 -5.23 -2.80 -8.12
C TYR A 141 -5.05 -1.29 -8.33
N LEU A 142 -5.76 -0.42 -7.58
CA LEU A 142 -5.50 1.03 -7.59
C LEU A 142 -4.15 1.39 -6.94
N GLU A 143 -3.51 0.48 -6.22
CA GLU A 143 -2.13 0.69 -5.75
C GLU A 143 -1.10 0.74 -6.88
N LEU A 144 -1.30 0.04 -7.99
CA LEU A 144 -0.30 -0.09 -9.05
C LEU A 144 0.28 1.25 -9.52
N PRO A 145 -0.52 2.29 -9.84
CA PRO A 145 0.04 3.59 -10.22
C PRO A 145 0.83 4.25 -9.08
N VAL A 146 0.43 4.01 -7.83
CA VAL A 146 1.11 4.54 -6.64
C VAL A 146 2.45 3.84 -6.40
N ILE A 147 2.47 2.51 -6.53
CA ILE A 147 3.69 1.68 -6.50
C ILE A 147 4.70 2.19 -7.53
N PHE A 148 4.25 2.34 -8.78
CA PHE A 148 5.11 2.82 -9.87
C PHE A 148 5.69 4.22 -9.59
N ASP A 149 4.85 5.15 -9.12
CA ASP A 149 5.31 6.50 -8.78
C ASP A 149 6.31 6.49 -7.62
N THR A 150 6.07 5.68 -6.59
CA THR A 150 6.95 5.57 -5.42
C THR A 150 8.31 4.98 -5.80
N LEU A 151 8.34 3.94 -6.63
CA LEU A 151 9.58 3.36 -7.16
C LEU A 151 10.34 4.36 -8.04
N LYS A 152 9.65 5.13 -8.87
CA LYS A 152 10.25 6.21 -9.67
C LYS A 152 10.87 7.30 -8.79
N ARG A 153 10.21 7.66 -7.69
CA ARG A 153 10.75 8.62 -6.70
C ARG A 153 12.03 8.08 -6.07
N LEU A 154 12.06 6.81 -5.67
CA LEU A 154 13.27 6.18 -5.15
C LEU A 154 14.40 6.21 -6.17
N ALA A 155 14.15 5.77 -7.40
CA ALA A 155 15.15 5.79 -8.47
C ALA A 155 15.69 7.20 -8.73
N THR A 156 14.83 8.23 -8.59
CA THR A 156 15.25 9.63 -8.74
C THR A 156 16.09 10.10 -7.56
N ALA A 157 15.69 9.74 -6.34
CA ALA A 157 16.38 10.12 -5.10
C ALA A 157 17.77 9.47 -4.96
N LEU A 158 17.96 8.31 -5.58
CA LEU A 158 19.26 7.60 -5.58
C LEU A 158 20.23 8.08 -6.69
N ARG A 159 19.80 8.98 -7.57
CA ARG A 159 20.71 9.51 -8.61
C ARG A 159 21.81 10.37 -7.99
N PRO A 160 23.07 10.23 -8.44
CA PRO A 160 24.17 11.11 -8.01
C PRO A 160 23.82 12.58 -8.18
N GLY A 161 24.10 13.40 -7.15
CA GLY A 161 23.83 14.85 -7.18
C GLY A 161 22.37 15.23 -6.81
N TYR A 162 21.53 14.30 -6.39
CA TYR A 162 20.17 14.63 -5.92
C TYR A 162 20.20 15.42 -4.60
N GLY A 163 21.12 15.08 -3.69
CA GLY A 163 21.27 15.76 -2.39
C GLY A 163 21.89 17.16 -2.47
N ASP A 164 22.57 17.46 -3.58
CA ASP A 164 23.24 18.76 -3.80
C ASP A 164 22.33 19.79 -4.49
N ARG A 165 21.13 19.42 -4.87
CA ARG A 165 20.17 20.38 -5.43
C ARG A 165 19.63 21.24 -4.29
N PRO A 166 19.81 22.57 -4.35
CA PRO A 166 19.06 23.45 -3.47
C PRO A 166 17.58 23.11 -3.66
N THR A 167 16.82 23.13 -2.58
CA THR A 167 15.35 22.94 -2.57
C THR A 167 14.72 23.99 -3.50
N GLN A 168 14.85 23.79 -4.81
CA GLN A 168 14.23 24.64 -5.82
C GLN A 168 12.81 24.11 -6.04
N GLU A 169 11.90 24.91 -5.56
CA GLU A 169 10.74 25.45 -6.25
C GLU A 169 10.07 24.50 -7.25
N ALA A 170 8.97 23.96 -6.84
CA ALA A 170 7.85 23.62 -7.72
C ALA A 170 6.56 24.19 -7.12
#